data_99459dfb561e0bf24711d2f1d4b9415d
#
_entry.id   99459dfb561e0bf24711d2f1d4b9415d
#
_cell.length_a   1.000
_cell.length_b   1.000
_cell.length_c   1.000
_cell.angle_alpha   90.00
_cell.angle_beta   90.00
_cell.angle_gamma   90.00
#
_symmetry.space_group_name_H-M   'P 1'
#
loop_
_entity.id
_entity.type
_entity.pdbx_description
1 polymer ?
#
loop_
_entity_poly.entity_id
_entity_poly.type
_entity_poly.pdbx_seq_one_letter_code
_entity_poly.pdbx_strand_id
1 'polypeptide(L)'
;YTKYAPRDERNQPVRLFDPATANFALTFYVKNGHNNVLVNTADYTFNLVSMEKDADGAQRITMDLPVARDAVLRYEYVVYNIQSPARDYLVDLNVYLKNMAPQMASQTTVGIDWSNRSYQNEKGFQNENTYTTIYYRAPGESSADDLGMSDGEKQKTVSSSLNWVAFKQQFFSSVMIAPENFSYADMKFTTAEKGSGYIKDFSAKLTVPYTAQTDHYNFAFYFGPNKYAILKHVATTEGDDELHLERLIPLGWGIFGWVNRWFVIPVFDFLRQFIPSFGLIILILAVLVKVIISPLTYKSYISTAKMRVIKPEVDELAKKYPRQEDAMKRQQATMELYKKAGINPMGGCIPLLIQMPIIIAMFRFFPASIELRGQHFLWADDLSSYDSVLSLPFNIPFYGDHVSLFALLM
;
A
#
# COMPACT_ATOMS: atom_id res chain seq x y z
N TYR A 1 -5.09 -11.78 13.01
CA TYR A 1 -4.97 -10.63 13.95
C TYR A 1 -6.33 -10.29 14.55
N THR A 2 -6.58 -10.70 15.79
CA THR A 2 -7.85 -10.44 16.52
C THR A 2 -8.10 -8.94 16.73
N LYS A 3 -7.05 -8.13 16.90
CA LYS A 3 -7.13 -6.67 17.08
C LYS A 3 -7.82 -5.96 15.91
N TYR A 4 -7.75 -6.51 14.71
CA TYR A 4 -8.30 -5.94 13.49
C TYR A 4 -9.51 -6.71 12.96
N ALA A 5 -10.05 -7.68 13.72
CA ALA A 5 -11.24 -8.42 13.33
C ALA A 5 -12.47 -7.47 13.26
N PRO A 6 -13.40 -7.69 12.32
CA PRO A 6 -14.68 -6.98 12.28
C PRO A 6 -15.42 -7.12 13.61
N ARG A 7 -16.24 -6.11 13.96
CA ARG A 7 -16.94 -6.07 15.25
C ARG A 7 -17.86 -7.27 15.47
N ASP A 8 -18.48 -7.74 14.40
CA ASP A 8 -19.43 -8.85 14.43
C ASP A 8 -18.75 -10.22 14.47
N GLU A 9 -17.45 -10.27 14.13
CA GLU A 9 -16.64 -11.49 14.05
C GLU A 9 -15.41 -11.42 14.96
N ARG A 10 -15.47 -10.73 16.10
CA ARG A 10 -14.31 -10.50 16.99
C ARG A 10 -13.59 -11.76 17.45
N ASN A 11 -14.23 -12.92 17.35
CA ASN A 11 -13.65 -14.21 17.68
C ASN A 11 -12.87 -14.84 16.50
N GLN A 12 -12.94 -14.26 15.31
CA GLN A 12 -12.21 -14.75 14.16
C GLN A 12 -11.03 -13.80 13.84
N PRO A 13 -9.79 -14.30 13.89
CA PRO A 13 -8.64 -13.46 13.56
C PRO A 13 -8.63 -13.15 12.06
N VAL A 14 -8.23 -11.93 11.69
CA VAL A 14 -7.94 -11.59 10.29
C VAL A 14 -6.83 -12.51 9.79
N ARG A 15 -7.08 -13.23 8.71
CA ARG A 15 -6.12 -14.09 8.01
C ARG A 15 -5.64 -13.40 6.75
N LEU A 16 -4.34 -13.28 6.59
CA LEU A 16 -3.77 -12.61 5.42
C LEU A 16 -3.80 -13.51 4.18
N PHE A 17 -3.52 -14.79 4.35
CA PHE A 17 -3.45 -15.77 3.28
C PHE A 17 -3.83 -17.16 3.77
N ASP A 18 -4.11 -18.03 2.82
CA ASP A 18 -4.41 -19.43 3.09
C ASP A 18 -3.10 -20.20 3.37
N PRO A 19 -2.93 -20.74 4.61
CA PRO A 19 -1.72 -21.50 4.95
C PRO A 19 -1.51 -22.73 4.07
N ALA A 20 -2.59 -23.33 3.53
CA ALA A 20 -2.48 -24.51 2.68
C ALA A 20 -1.87 -24.21 1.29
N THR A 21 -1.91 -22.95 0.87
CA THR A 21 -1.36 -22.49 -0.42
C THR A 21 -0.09 -21.64 -0.26
N ALA A 22 0.27 -21.31 0.99
CA ALA A 22 1.48 -20.54 1.26
C ALA A 22 2.71 -21.41 1.05
N ASN A 23 3.65 -20.90 0.26
CA ASN A 23 4.92 -21.54 0.00
C ASN A 23 6.07 -20.57 0.22
N PHE A 24 7.10 -21.05 0.90
CA PHE A 24 8.42 -20.47 0.92
C PHE A 24 9.43 -21.61 0.75
N ALA A 25 10.18 -21.59 -0.34
CA ALA A 25 11.15 -22.63 -0.64
C ALA A 25 12.44 -22.02 -1.21
N LEU A 26 13.55 -22.64 -0.90
CA LEU A 26 14.82 -22.42 -1.58
C LEU A 26 14.98 -23.39 -2.74
N THR A 27 15.55 -22.91 -3.82
CA THR A 27 15.89 -23.72 -4.99
C THR A 27 17.38 -23.59 -5.31
N PHE A 28 18.08 -24.71 -5.40
CA PHE A 28 19.52 -24.77 -5.69
C PHE A 28 19.89 -26.11 -6.30
N TYR A 29 21.05 -26.14 -6.98
CA TYR A 29 21.56 -27.34 -7.57
C TYR A 29 22.56 -28.05 -6.64
N VAL A 30 22.39 -29.35 -6.46
CA VAL A 30 23.33 -30.22 -5.76
C VAL A 30 24.03 -31.17 -6.74
N LYS A 31 25.25 -31.55 -6.40
CA LYS A 31 26.02 -32.56 -7.14
C LYS A 31 25.44 -33.95 -6.88
N ASN A 32 25.15 -34.69 -7.94
CA ASN A 32 24.78 -36.10 -7.86
C ASN A 32 25.60 -36.89 -8.90
N GLY A 33 26.79 -37.34 -8.52
CA GLY A 33 27.74 -37.97 -9.41
C GLY A 33 28.20 -37.00 -10.51
N HIS A 34 27.88 -37.34 -11.76
CA HIS A 34 28.21 -36.52 -12.93
C HIS A 34 27.12 -35.51 -13.32
N ASN A 35 25.97 -35.55 -12.66
CA ASN A 35 24.84 -34.67 -12.97
C ASN A 35 24.59 -33.71 -11.82
N ASN A 36 24.00 -32.56 -12.11
CA ASN A 36 23.45 -31.65 -11.13
C ASN A 36 21.94 -31.87 -11.03
N VAL A 37 21.41 -31.95 -9.82
CA VAL A 37 19.98 -32.11 -9.54
C VAL A 37 19.47 -30.82 -8.90
N LEU A 38 18.39 -30.28 -9.42
CA LEU A 38 17.68 -29.16 -8.80
C LEU A 38 16.95 -29.67 -7.55
N VAL A 39 17.23 -29.07 -6.42
CA VAL A 39 16.52 -29.28 -5.16
C VAL A 39 15.56 -28.10 -4.98
N ASN A 40 14.30 -28.41 -4.74
CA ASN A 40 13.30 -27.46 -4.26
C ASN A 40 12.93 -27.89 -2.83
N THR A 41 13.16 -27.05 -1.85
CA THR A 41 12.94 -27.41 -0.44
C THR A 41 11.45 -27.62 -0.11
N ALA A 42 10.52 -27.15 -0.94
CA ALA A 42 9.09 -27.46 -0.78
C ALA A 42 8.77 -28.97 -0.95
N ASP A 43 9.61 -29.71 -1.67
CA ASP A 43 9.41 -31.13 -1.93
C ASP A 43 9.86 -32.02 -0.74
N TYR A 44 10.39 -31.42 0.32
CA TYR A 44 10.99 -32.12 1.44
C TYR A 44 10.37 -31.72 2.78
N THR A 45 10.40 -32.65 3.72
CA THR A 45 9.95 -32.38 5.11
C THR A 45 11.13 -32.04 5.98
N PHE A 46 11.06 -30.88 6.64
CA PHE A 46 12.05 -30.47 7.64
C PHE A 46 11.79 -31.14 8.97
N ASN A 47 12.86 -31.55 9.66
CA ASN A 47 12.82 -32.07 11.01
C ASN A 47 12.85 -30.93 12.02
N LEU A 48 11.87 -30.86 12.94
CA LEU A 48 11.90 -29.91 14.05
C LEU A 48 13.05 -30.28 15.00
N VAL A 49 14.01 -29.36 15.20
CA VAL A 49 15.15 -29.54 16.09
C VAL A 49 14.84 -28.98 17.48
N SER A 50 14.38 -27.74 17.55
CA SER A 50 14.00 -27.09 18.81
C SER A 50 12.89 -26.07 18.61
N MET A 51 12.15 -25.84 19.70
CA MET A 51 11.23 -24.72 19.84
C MET A 51 11.48 -24.14 21.23
N GLU A 52 12.21 -23.05 21.27
CA GLU A 52 12.70 -22.43 22.49
C GLU A 52 12.13 -21.04 22.68
N LYS A 53 12.10 -20.60 23.92
CA LYS A 53 11.73 -19.22 24.24
C LYS A 53 12.94 -18.56 24.89
N ASP A 54 13.42 -17.50 24.26
CA ASP A 54 14.56 -16.73 24.72
C ASP A 54 14.22 -15.95 26.02
N ALA A 55 15.23 -15.47 26.72
CA ALA A 55 15.06 -14.74 27.98
C ALA A 55 14.25 -13.44 27.85
N ASP A 56 14.26 -12.82 26.67
CA ASP A 56 13.46 -11.63 26.28
C ASP A 56 12.04 -11.99 25.80
N GLY A 57 11.72 -13.30 25.79
CA GLY A 57 10.42 -13.82 25.41
C GLY A 57 10.22 -14.09 23.91
N ALA A 58 11.24 -13.88 23.07
CA ALA A 58 11.21 -14.26 21.67
C ALA A 58 11.09 -15.78 21.52
N GLN A 59 10.32 -16.23 20.52
CA GLN A 59 10.19 -17.64 20.19
C GLN A 59 11.11 -17.97 19.03
N ARG A 60 12.00 -18.95 19.24
CA ARG A 60 12.92 -19.46 18.24
C ARG A 60 12.53 -20.87 17.84
N ILE A 61 12.30 -21.07 16.54
CA ILE A 61 11.93 -22.38 15.96
C ILE A 61 13.03 -22.76 14.99
N THR A 62 13.71 -23.87 15.27
CA THR A 62 14.80 -24.39 14.45
C THR A 62 14.38 -25.69 13.77
N MET A 63 14.55 -25.74 12.45
CA MET A 63 14.22 -26.90 11.63
C MET A 63 15.37 -27.22 10.69
N ASP A 64 15.66 -28.50 10.52
CA ASP A 64 16.76 -29.04 9.71
C ASP A 64 16.24 -29.90 8.55
N LEU A 65 16.81 -29.68 7.39
CA LEU A 65 16.71 -30.58 6.23
C LEU A 65 18.10 -31.19 5.99
N PRO A 66 18.33 -32.48 6.30
CA PRO A 66 19.55 -33.19 5.97
C PRO A 66 19.68 -33.35 4.45
N VAL A 67 20.76 -32.84 3.86
CA VAL A 67 21.03 -32.94 2.41
C VAL A 67 22.05 -34.04 2.13
N ALA A 68 23.03 -34.23 3.02
CA ALA A 68 23.97 -35.33 2.98
C ALA A 68 24.38 -35.70 4.40
N ARG A 69 25.28 -36.70 4.58
CA ARG A 69 25.67 -37.23 5.91
C ARG A 69 26.06 -36.11 6.89
N ASP A 70 26.78 -35.08 6.44
CA ASP A 70 27.31 -34.01 7.29
C ASP A 70 26.82 -32.62 6.80
N ALA A 71 25.95 -32.56 5.79
CA ALA A 71 25.44 -31.35 5.22
C ALA A 71 23.97 -31.14 5.56
N VAL A 72 23.65 -30.00 6.15
CA VAL A 72 22.32 -29.66 6.64
C VAL A 72 21.92 -28.24 6.20
N LEU A 73 20.74 -28.12 5.62
CA LEU A 73 20.06 -26.85 5.46
C LEU A 73 19.20 -26.60 6.70
N ARG A 74 19.47 -25.53 7.44
CA ARG A 74 18.75 -25.16 8.66
C ARG A 74 17.96 -23.90 8.45
N TYR A 75 16.68 -23.92 8.82
CA TYR A 75 15.83 -22.74 8.97
C TYR A 75 15.66 -22.43 10.46
N GLU A 76 15.90 -21.20 10.83
CA GLU A 76 15.69 -20.69 12.17
C GLU A 76 14.75 -19.47 12.08
N TYR A 77 13.52 -19.64 12.54
CA TYR A 77 12.56 -18.56 12.66
C TYR A 77 12.64 -17.93 14.05
N VAL A 78 12.67 -16.59 14.10
CA VAL A 78 12.64 -15.84 15.36
C VAL A 78 11.43 -14.92 15.35
N VAL A 79 10.47 -15.20 16.26
CA VAL A 79 9.25 -14.41 16.44
C VAL A 79 9.40 -13.59 17.72
N TYR A 80 9.48 -12.28 17.58
CA TYR A 80 9.68 -11.39 18.71
C TYR A 80 8.38 -11.18 19.50
N ASN A 81 8.50 -11.15 20.81
CA ASN A 81 7.40 -10.81 21.74
C ASN A 81 7.66 -9.45 22.42
N ILE A 82 8.40 -8.58 21.75
CA ILE A 82 8.76 -7.26 22.25
C ILE A 82 7.79 -6.26 21.67
N GLN A 83 7.17 -5.43 22.51
CA GLN A 83 6.41 -4.26 22.07
C GLN A 83 7.40 -3.15 21.64
N SER A 84 7.96 -3.32 20.46
CA SER A 84 8.85 -2.35 19.83
C SER A 84 8.31 -2.01 18.45
N PRO A 85 8.09 -0.72 18.14
CA PRO A 85 7.62 -0.32 16.81
C PRO A 85 8.48 -0.83 15.65
N ALA A 86 9.78 -1.05 15.90
CA ALA A 86 10.71 -1.56 14.89
C ALA A 86 10.57 -3.07 14.62
N ARG A 87 10.06 -3.83 15.59
CA ARG A 87 10.00 -5.30 15.57
C ARG A 87 8.57 -5.85 15.58
N ASP A 88 7.58 -4.99 15.78
CA ASP A 88 6.18 -5.38 15.72
C ASP A 88 5.89 -5.98 14.34
N TYR A 89 5.28 -7.17 14.32
CA TYR A 89 4.91 -7.90 13.11
C TYR A 89 6.07 -8.47 12.27
N LEU A 90 7.32 -8.41 12.75
CA LEU A 90 8.48 -9.04 12.11
C LEU A 90 8.67 -10.49 12.57
N VAL A 91 9.13 -11.30 11.64
CA VAL A 91 9.64 -12.66 11.85
C VAL A 91 10.96 -12.75 11.10
N ASP A 92 12.06 -12.90 11.83
CA ASP A 92 13.35 -13.14 11.19
C ASP A 92 13.44 -14.62 10.76
N LEU A 93 14.04 -14.85 9.61
CA LEU A 93 14.36 -16.18 9.09
C LEU A 93 15.85 -16.23 8.74
N ASN A 94 16.61 -16.91 9.59
CA ASN A 94 18.01 -17.21 9.34
C ASN A 94 18.10 -18.59 8.66
N VAL A 95 18.77 -18.63 7.53
CA VAL A 95 18.98 -19.85 6.75
C VAL A 95 20.45 -20.19 6.78
N TYR A 96 20.82 -21.32 7.39
CA TYR A 96 22.21 -21.76 7.48
C TYR A 96 22.47 -22.91 6.52
N LEU A 97 23.54 -22.79 5.74
CA LEU A 97 24.04 -23.78 4.78
C LEU A 97 25.18 -24.60 5.42
N LYS A 98 24.90 -25.36 6.48
CA LYS A 98 25.92 -26.10 7.26
C LYS A 98 26.57 -27.19 6.41
N ASN A 99 27.88 -27.05 6.14
CA ASN A 99 28.66 -27.97 5.30
C ASN A 99 28.06 -28.24 3.92
N MET A 100 27.28 -27.31 3.38
CA MET A 100 26.59 -27.47 2.10
C MET A 100 27.52 -27.23 0.89
N ALA A 101 28.55 -26.40 1.01
CA ALA A 101 29.41 -26.00 -0.10
C ALA A 101 30.00 -27.18 -0.92
N PRO A 102 30.46 -28.30 -0.33
CA PRO A 102 30.94 -29.46 -1.11
C PRO A 102 29.83 -30.14 -1.92
N GLN A 103 28.57 -30.06 -1.46
CA GLN A 103 27.40 -30.68 -2.08
C GLN A 103 26.78 -29.80 -3.16
N MET A 104 26.92 -28.48 -3.01
CA MET A 104 26.37 -27.52 -3.98
C MET A 104 27.08 -27.64 -5.33
N ALA A 105 26.32 -27.61 -6.41
CA ALA A 105 26.89 -27.49 -7.74
C ALA A 105 27.51 -26.11 -7.95
N SER A 106 28.31 -25.95 -9.01
CA SER A 106 28.81 -24.64 -9.40
C SER A 106 27.64 -23.74 -9.83
N GLN A 107 27.28 -22.82 -8.97
CA GLN A 107 26.20 -21.85 -9.17
C GLN A 107 26.56 -20.53 -8.52
N THR A 108 25.99 -19.43 -9.01
CA THR A 108 26.26 -18.07 -8.52
C THR A 108 25.07 -17.49 -7.75
N THR A 109 23.95 -18.20 -7.75
CA THR A 109 22.71 -17.77 -7.08
C THR A 109 21.99 -18.96 -6.45
N VAL A 110 21.21 -18.66 -5.41
CA VAL A 110 20.18 -19.53 -4.84
C VAL A 110 18.84 -18.90 -5.13
N GLY A 111 17.91 -19.69 -5.63
CA GLY A 111 16.55 -19.24 -5.91
C GLY A 111 15.67 -19.32 -4.65
N ILE A 112 14.64 -18.49 -4.63
CA ILE A 112 13.59 -18.45 -3.62
C ILE A 112 12.25 -18.45 -4.34
N ASP A 113 11.40 -19.43 -4.03
CA ASP A 113 10.01 -19.47 -4.48
C ASP A 113 9.11 -19.06 -3.31
N TRP A 114 8.49 -17.89 -3.42
CA TRP A 114 7.56 -17.37 -2.42
C TRP A 114 6.20 -17.11 -3.05
N SER A 115 5.16 -17.73 -2.50
CA SER A 115 3.80 -17.57 -3.01
C SER A 115 2.75 -17.73 -1.91
N ASN A 116 1.59 -17.13 -2.12
CA ASN A 116 0.42 -17.38 -1.31
C ASN A 116 -0.86 -17.00 -2.05
N ARG A 117 -1.98 -17.52 -1.56
CA ARG A 117 -3.32 -17.13 -1.94
C ARG A 117 -3.92 -16.27 -0.84
N SER A 118 -4.17 -15.00 -1.13
CA SER A 118 -4.65 -14.03 -0.14
C SER A 118 -6.17 -14.05 -0.02
N TYR A 119 -6.67 -14.04 1.23
CA TYR A 119 -8.10 -13.94 1.50
C TYR A 119 -8.65 -12.57 1.14
N GLN A 120 -9.93 -12.54 0.74
CA GLN A 120 -10.70 -11.30 0.74
C GLN A 120 -11.05 -10.93 2.18
N ASN A 121 -10.53 -9.81 2.66
CA ASN A 121 -10.70 -9.34 4.04
C ASN A 121 -11.67 -8.16 4.14
N GLU A 122 -11.99 -7.50 3.02
CA GLU A 122 -12.78 -6.28 3.03
C GLU A 122 -14.11 -6.43 2.30
N LYS A 123 -15.09 -5.60 2.70
CA LYS A 123 -16.38 -5.52 2.04
C LYS A 123 -16.20 -4.86 0.66
N GLY A 124 -16.59 -5.57 -0.39
CA GLY A 124 -16.48 -5.04 -1.75
C GLY A 124 -15.19 -5.49 -2.46
N PHE A 125 -15.30 -6.64 -3.15
CA PHE A 125 -14.21 -7.28 -3.90
C PHE A 125 -13.45 -6.29 -4.81
N GLN A 126 -14.18 -5.47 -5.59
CA GLN A 126 -13.56 -4.59 -6.58
C GLN A 126 -12.67 -3.51 -5.92
N ASN A 127 -13.12 -2.96 -4.79
CA ASN A 127 -12.35 -1.95 -4.08
C ASN A 127 -11.08 -2.56 -3.49
N GLU A 128 -11.18 -3.68 -2.77
CA GLU A 128 -10.03 -4.36 -2.20
C GLU A 128 -9.04 -4.81 -3.28
N ASN A 129 -9.55 -5.37 -4.41
CA ASN A 129 -8.74 -5.78 -5.55
C ASN A 129 -7.94 -4.61 -6.14
N THR A 130 -8.52 -3.41 -6.21
CA THR A 130 -7.84 -2.20 -6.69
C THR A 130 -6.62 -1.83 -5.85
N TYR A 131 -6.67 -2.03 -4.53
CA TYR A 131 -5.55 -1.74 -3.63
C TYR A 131 -4.60 -2.92 -3.42
N THR A 132 -4.90 -4.09 -3.98
CA THR A 132 -4.15 -5.34 -3.79
C THR A 132 -3.23 -5.59 -4.97
N THR A 133 -1.90 -5.55 -4.75
CA THR A 133 -0.88 -5.72 -5.78
C THR A 133 0.48 -6.07 -5.17
N ILE A 134 1.48 -6.35 -6.00
CA ILE A 134 2.86 -6.55 -5.56
C ILE A 134 3.59 -5.20 -5.59
N TYR A 135 4.24 -4.86 -4.48
CA TYR A 135 5.18 -3.76 -4.36
C TYR A 135 6.60 -4.29 -4.23
N TYR A 136 7.57 -3.52 -4.65
CA TYR A 136 9.00 -3.83 -4.49
C TYR A 136 9.82 -2.54 -4.44
N ARG A 137 11.03 -2.61 -3.87
CA ARG A 137 11.91 -1.45 -3.75
C ARG A 137 13.37 -1.85 -4.01
N ALA A 138 14.06 -1.01 -4.78
CA ALA A 138 15.51 -1.10 -4.96
C ALA A 138 16.25 -0.38 -3.81
N PRO A 139 17.45 -0.84 -3.45
CA PRO A 139 18.31 -0.17 -2.47
C PRO A 139 18.57 1.29 -2.84
N GLY A 140 18.58 2.18 -1.84
CA GLY A 140 18.81 3.61 -2.04
C GLY A 140 17.67 4.41 -2.67
N GLU A 141 16.62 3.75 -3.17
CA GLU A 141 15.46 4.44 -3.72
C GLU A 141 14.56 5.00 -2.61
N SER A 142 14.10 6.22 -2.76
CA SER A 142 13.17 6.86 -1.81
C SER A 142 11.71 6.50 -2.05
N SER A 143 11.40 5.81 -3.15
CA SER A 143 10.06 5.34 -3.55
C SER A 143 10.03 3.82 -3.65
N ALA A 144 8.85 3.26 -3.64
CA ALA A 144 8.60 1.87 -4.00
C ALA A 144 7.80 1.84 -5.30
N ASP A 145 8.10 0.87 -6.15
CA ASP A 145 7.35 0.57 -7.36
C ASP A 145 6.31 -0.51 -7.12
N ASP A 146 5.35 -0.62 -8.03
CA ASP A 146 4.33 -1.67 -7.99
C ASP A 146 4.03 -2.23 -9.39
N LEU A 147 3.29 -3.35 -9.44
CA LEU A 147 2.83 -3.96 -10.68
C LEU A 147 1.60 -3.25 -11.25
N GLY A 148 1.10 -2.24 -10.57
CA GLY A 148 -0.10 -1.48 -10.93
C GLY A 148 -1.39 -2.16 -10.49
N MET A 149 -2.44 -1.34 -10.45
CA MET A 149 -3.79 -1.77 -10.10
C MET A 149 -4.44 -2.39 -11.34
N SER A 150 -4.80 -3.67 -11.31
CA SER A 150 -5.56 -4.29 -12.40
C SER A 150 -6.31 -5.54 -11.97
N ASP A 151 -7.35 -5.82 -12.74
CA ASP A 151 -7.99 -7.12 -12.79
C ASP A 151 -7.19 -8.07 -13.69
N GLY A 152 -7.34 -9.37 -13.46
CA GLY A 152 -6.69 -10.42 -14.24
C GLY A 152 -5.28 -10.75 -13.76
N GLU A 153 -4.40 -11.01 -14.72
CA GLU A 153 -3.02 -11.43 -14.47
C GLU A 153 -2.04 -10.31 -14.80
N LYS A 154 -1.02 -10.14 -13.95
CA LYS A 154 0.15 -9.32 -14.23
C LYS A 154 1.43 -10.00 -13.79
N GLN A 155 2.47 -9.80 -14.60
CA GLN A 155 3.81 -10.27 -14.33
C GLN A 155 4.82 -9.16 -14.62
N LYS A 156 5.85 -9.08 -13.80
CA LYS A 156 6.98 -8.17 -13.99
C LYS A 156 8.28 -8.82 -13.54
N THR A 157 9.27 -8.76 -14.41
CA THR A 157 10.64 -9.19 -14.13
C THR A 157 11.51 -7.98 -13.84
N VAL A 158 12.31 -8.05 -12.77
CA VAL A 158 13.27 -7.03 -12.37
C VAL A 158 14.63 -7.68 -12.22
N SER A 159 15.63 -7.17 -12.97
CA SER A 159 17.00 -7.69 -12.98
C SER A 159 17.97 -6.80 -12.19
N SER A 160 17.47 -5.77 -11.50
CA SER A 160 18.24 -4.95 -10.56
C SER A 160 18.05 -5.46 -9.13
N SER A 161 18.98 -5.07 -8.24
CA SER A 161 18.88 -5.43 -6.82
C SER A 161 17.62 -4.88 -6.18
N LEU A 162 16.98 -5.69 -5.31
CA LEU A 162 15.81 -5.31 -4.53
C LEU A 162 16.08 -5.62 -3.06
N ASN A 163 15.71 -4.72 -2.14
CA ASN A 163 15.82 -4.97 -0.71
C ASN A 163 14.57 -5.60 -0.10
N TRP A 164 13.41 -5.43 -0.74
CA TRP A 164 12.20 -6.16 -0.34
C TRP A 164 11.19 -6.28 -1.49
N VAL A 165 10.33 -7.30 -1.36
CA VAL A 165 9.14 -7.55 -2.19
C VAL A 165 7.96 -7.72 -1.24
N ALA A 166 6.80 -7.16 -1.60
CA ALA A 166 5.60 -7.17 -0.76
C ALA A 166 4.36 -7.63 -1.53
N PHE A 167 3.65 -8.61 -1.00
CA PHE A 167 2.29 -8.95 -1.37
C PHE A 167 1.35 -8.07 -0.53
N LYS A 168 0.92 -6.96 -1.12
CA LYS A 168 0.15 -5.93 -0.44
C LYS A 168 -1.33 -6.12 -0.70
N GLN A 169 -2.13 -6.21 0.35
CA GLN A 169 -3.59 -6.05 0.36
C GLN A 169 -3.97 -4.61 0.75
N GLN A 170 -5.25 -4.28 0.79
CA GLN A 170 -5.70 -2.92 1.12
C GLN A 170 -5.12 -2.45 2.45
N PHE A 171 -5.32 -3.20 3.53
CA PHE A 171 -4.94 -2.79 4.89
C PHE A 171 -3.82 -3.63 5.51
N PHE A 172 -3.36 -4.68 4.84
CA PHE A 172 -2.31 -5.55 5.35
C PHE A 172 -1.29 -5.85 4.27
N SER A 173 -0.09 -6.20 4.68
CA SER A 173 0.97 -6.65 3.78
C SER A 173 1.74 -7.82 4.33
N SER A 174 2.15 -8.72 3.42
CA SER A 174 3.20 -9.70 3.64
C SER A 174 4.42 -9.23 2.87
N VAL A 175 5.51 -8.90 3.57
CA VAL A 175 6.73 -8.37 2.96
C VAL A 175 7.87 -9.32 3.24
N MET A 176 8.62 -9.67 2.20
CA MET A 176 9.88 -10.39 2.33
C MET A 176 11.04 -9.41 2.13
N ILE A 177 11.92 -9.35 3.11
CA ILE A 177 13.04 -8.43 3.21
C ILE A 177 14.34 -9.23 3.14
N ALA A 178 15.28 -8.81 2.31
CA ALA A 178 16.63 -9.36 2.25
C ALA A 178 17.65 -8.24 2.51
N PRO A 179 18.30 -8.21 3.67
CA PRO A 179 19.35 -7.23 3.98
C PRO A 179 20.48 -7.23 2.95
N GLU A 180 20.84 -8.40 2.42
CA GLU A 180 21.85 -8.56 1.37
C GLU A 180 21.34 -8.33 -0.05
N ASN A 181 20.08 -7.96 -0.19
CA ASN A 181 19.35 -7.73 -1.43
C ASN A 181 19.14 -8.98 -2.31
N PHE A 182 17.97 -9.03 -2.93
CA PHE A 182 17.71 -9.95 -4.03
C PHE A 182 18.42 -9.44 -5.28
N SER A 183 19.03 -10.32 -6.05
CA SER A 183 19.70 -9.98 -7.31
C SER A 183 18.78 -10.03 -8.53
N TYR A 184 17.63 -10.68 -8.41
CA TYR A 184 16.63 -10.86 -9.46
C TYR A 184 15.26 -11.13 -8.83
N ALA A 185 14.19 -10.68 -9.49
CA ALA A 185 12.83 -10.97 -9.11
C ALA A 185 11.93 -11.15 -10.35
N ASP A 186 11.18 -12.25 -10.40
CA ASP A 186 10.07 -12.44 -11.31
C ASP A 186 8.77 -12.55 -10.49
N MET A 187 7.96 -11.53 -10.56
CA MET A 187 6.80 -11.32 -9.71
C MET A 187 5.54 -11.40 -10.53
N LYS A 188 4.56 -12.16 -10.05
CA LYS A 188 3.29 -12.39 -10.73
C LYS A 188 2.15 -12.37 -9.74
N PHE A 189 1.02 -11.83 -10.16
CA PHE A 189 -0.26 -12.05 -9.48
C PHE A 189 -1.36 -12.41 -10.47
N THR A 190 -2.37 -13.12 -9.97
CA THR A 190 -3.61 -13.40 -10.68
C THR A 190 -4.78 -13.06 -9.77
N THR A 191 -5.75 -12.30 -10.29
CA THR A 191 -6.95 -11.95 -9.53
C THR A 191 -7.83 -13.18 -9.37
N ALA A 192 -8.28 -13.46 -8.14
CA ALA A 192 -9.17 -14.57 -7.84
C ALA A 192 -10.60 -14.30 -8.37
N GLU A 193 -11.39 -15.35 -8.51
CA GLU A 193 -12.79 -15.22 -8.89
C GLU A 193 -13.60 -14.56 -7.78
N LYS A 194 -14.45 -13.59 -8.14
CA LYS A 194 -15.36 -12.91 -7.21
C LYS A 194 -16.28 -13.92 -6.53
N GLY A 195 -16.33 -13.87 -5.21
CA GLY A 195 -17.12 -14.79 -4.39
C GLY A 195 -16.40 -16.07 -3.98
N SER A 196 -15.15 -16.30 -4.40
CA SER A 196 -14.33 -17.43 -3.96
C SER A 196 -13.83 -17.32 -2.52
N GLY A 197 -13.95 -16.15 -1.87
CA GLY A 197 -13.37 -15.85 -0.57
C GLY A 197 -11.90 -15.41 -0.62
N TYR A 198 -11.33 -15.37 -1.81
CA TYR A 198 -9.96 -14.93 -2.06
C TYR A 198 -9.93 -13.66 -2.89
N ILE A 199 -8.81 -12.92 -2.84
CA ILE A 199 -8.64 -11.68 -3.60
C ILE A 199 -7.60 -11.85 -4.72
N LYS A 200 -6.43 -12.39 -4.42
CA LYS A 200 -5.34 -12.63 -5.38
C LYS A 200 -4.49 -13.84 -5.03
N ASP A 201 -3.98 -14.49 -6.06
CA ASP A 201 -2.88 -15.44 -5.99
C ASP A 201 -1.58 -14.68 -6.30
N PHE A 202 -0.63 -14.71 -5.38
CA PHE A 202 0.67 -14.05 -5.50
C PHE A 202 1.79 -15.06 -5.65
N SER A 203 2.77 -14.73 -6.48
CA SER A 203 4.01 -15.51 -6.66
C SER A 203 5.18 -14.58 -6.93
N ALA A 204 6.31 -14.85 -6.29
CA ALA A 204 7.58 -14.20 -6.54
C ALA A 204 8.70 -15.25 -6.59
N LYS A 205 9.40 -15.32 -7.71
CA LYS A 205 10.64 -16.08 -7.87
C LYS A 205 11.78 -15.09 -7.73
N LEU A 206 12.53 -15.22 -6.65
CA LEU A 206 13.61 -14.33 -6.29
C LEU A 206 14.93 -15.08 -6.36
N THR A 207 16.06 -14.38 -6.48
CA THR A 207 17.37 -14.98 -6.32
C THR A 207 18.24 -14.13 -5.39
N VAL A 208 19.10 -14.82 -4.64
CA VAL A 208 20.16 -14.20 -3.84
C VAL A 208 21.52 -14.65 -4.32
N PRO A 209 22.56 -13.82 -4.22
CA PRO A 209 23.92 -14.22 -4.57
C PRO A 209 24.38 -15.42 -3.75
N TYR A 210 25.14 -16.31 -4.37
CA TYR A 210 25.76 -17.45 -3.71
C TYR A 210 27.23 -17.57 -4.11
N THR A 211 28.07 -17.86 -3.13
CA THR A 211 29.47 -18.23 -3.31
C THR A 211 29.79 -19.46 -2.42
N ALA A 212 30.90 -20.12 -2.66
CA ALA A 212 31.32 -21.25 -1.82
C ALA A 212 31.60 -20.86 -0.35
N GLN A 213 31.77 -19.58 -0.07
CA GLN A 213 31.95 -19.01 1.29
C GLN A 213 30.63 -18.63 1.95
N THR A 214 29.52 -18.62 1.22
CA THR A 214 28.21 -18.31 1.76
C THR A 214 27.74 -19.46 2.65
N ASP A 215 27.64 -19.22 3.94
CA ASP A 215 27.23 -20.19 4.95
C ASP A 215 25.86 -19.90 5.57
N HIS A 216 25.34 -18.69 5.38
CA HIS A 216 24.00 -18.30 5.85
C HIS A 216 23.40 -17.17 5.01
N TYR A 217 22.07 -17.00 5.14
CA TYR A 217 21.30 -15.86 4.67
C TYR A 217 20.41 -15.37 5.81
N ASN A 218 20.24 -14.06 5.89
CA ASN A 218 19.32 -13.43 6.82
C ASN A 218 18.17 -12.84 6.01
N PHE A 219 16.96 -13.31 6.30
CA PHE A 219 15.74 -12.75 5.75
C PHE A 219 14.85 -12.27 6.90
N ALA A 220 13.93 -11.36 6.58
CA ALA A 220 12.87 -11.04 7.50
C ALA A 220 11.54 -11.01 6.76
N PHE A 221 10.48 -11.44 7.44
CA PHE A 221 9.12 -11.27 6.98
C PHE A 221 8.40 -10.24 7.85
N TYR A 222 7.74 -9.29 7.22
CA TYR A 222 6.75 -8.47 7.88
C TYR A 222 5.37 -8.99 7.51
N PHE A 223 4.59 -9.38 8.51
CA PHE A 223 3.19 -9.74 8.36
C PHE A 223 2.39 -8.77 9.22
N GLY A 224 1.80 -7.73 8.65
CA GLY A 224 1.23 -6.70 9.49
C GLY A 224 0.33 -5.70 8.78
N PRO A 225 -0.22 -4.74 9.57
CA PRO A 225 -1.11 -3.72 9.08
C PRO A 225 -0.36 -2.64 8.28
N ASN A 226 -1.00 -2.13 7.23
CA ASN A 226 -0.54 -0.98 6.47
C ASN A 226 -0.79 0.32 7.27
N LYS A 227 -0.12 0.45 8.40
CA LYS A 227 -0.21 1.61 9.28
C LYS A 227 1.06 2.44 9.18
N TYR A 228 0.93 3.73 8.79
CA TYR A 228 2.07 4.61 8.54
C TYR A 228 3.05 4.68 9.71
N ALA A 229 2.54 4.86 10.93
CA ALA A 229 3.36 4.95 12.14
C ALA A 229 4.10 3.64 12.49
N ILE A 230 3.61 2.46 12.04
CA ILE A 230 4.29 1.19 12.22
C ILE A 230 5.32 1.02 11.10
N LEU A 231 4.88 1.08 9.84
CA LEU A 231 5.72 0.82 8.68
C LEU A 231 6.95 1.72 8.58
N LYS A 232 6.83 2.97 9.06
CA LYS A 232 7.95 3.92 9.09
C LYS A 232 9.08 3.50 10.02
N HIS A 233 8.80 2.71 11.06
CA HIS A 233 9.77 2.34 12.08
C HIS A 233 10.23 0.89 11.99
N VAL A 234 9.72 0.12 11.03
CA VAL A 234 10.18 -1.26 10.81
C VAL A 234 11.65 -1.26 10.40
N ALA A 235 12.47 -1.99 11.14
CA ALA A 235 13.89 -2.14 10.88
C ALA A 235 14.33 -3.59 11.10
N THR A 236 15.18 -4.11 10.23
CA THR A 236 15.84 -5.40 10.41
C THR A 236 17.03 -5.26 11.34
N THR A 237 17.56 -6.40 11.84
CA THR A 237 18.73 -6.43 12.76
C THR A 237 20.00 -6.07 12.02
N GLU A 238 20.06 -6.35 10.73
CA GLU A 238 21.20 -6.15 9.85
C GLU A 238 20.78 -5.30 8.66
N GLY A 239 21.53 -4.25 8.37
CA GLY A 239 21.32 -3.35 7.25
C GLY A 239 21.22 -1.90 7.67
N ASP A 240 22.01 -1.05 7.01
CA ASP A 240 22.02 0.42 7.24
C ASP A 240 20.94 1.17 6.44
N ASP A 241 20.28 0.51 5.49
CA ASP A 241 19.28 1.14 4.64
C ASP A 241 17.92 1.22 5.32
N GLU A 242 17.34 2.41 5.35
CA GLU A 242 15.94 2.59 5.70
C GLU A 242 15.06 1.80 4.74
N LEU A 243 14.25 0.88 5.27
CA LEU A 243 13.38 0.01 4.45
C LEU A 243 12.27 0.79 3.74
N HIS A 244 11.87 1.93 4.28
CA HIS A 244 10.79 2.76 3.75
C HIS A 244 9.49 1.99 3.47
N LEU A 245 9.11 1.05 4.35
CA LEU A 245 7.88 0.26 4.18
C LEU A 245 6.61 1.13 4.21
N GLU A 246 6.66 2.35 4.75
CA GLU A 246 5.56 3.30 4.68
C GLU A 246 5.18 3.67 3.24
N ARG A 247 6.04 3.38 2.26
CA ARG A 247 5.75 3.54 0.82
C ARG A 247 4.74 2.54 0.27
N LEU A 248 4.46 1.47 1.02
CA LEU A 248 3.33 0.56 0.73
C LEU A 248 1.97 1.27 0.79
N ILE A 249 1.88 2.39 1.53
CA ILE A 249 0.64 3.17 1.63
C ILE A 249 0.60 4.17 0.47
N PRO A 250 -0.39 4.09 -0.44
CA PRO A 250 -0.45 4.93 -1.64
C PRO A 250 -0.96 6.35 -1.30
N LEU A 251 -0.17 7.13 -0.55
CA LEU A 251 -0.52 8.50 -0.13
C LEU A 251 -0.53 9.51 -1.30
N GLY A 252 -0.21 9.07 -2.52
CA GLY A 252 -0.09 9.94 -3.69
C GLY A 252 1.34 10.41 -3.95
N TRP A 253 1.59 10.87 -5.18
CA TRP A 253 2.88 11.35 -5.66
C TRP A 253 2.99 12.88 -5.56
N GLY A 254 4.22 13.40 -5.52
CA GLY A 254 4.49 14.83 -5.54
C GLY A 254 3.77 15.60 -4.43
N ILE A 255 3.04 16.65 -4.82
CA ILE A 255 2.33 17.55 -3.89
C ILE A 255 1.24 16.82 -3.08
N PHE A 256 0.58 15.80 -3.63
CA PHE A 256 -0.47 15.05 -2.94
C PHE A 256 0.11 14.24 -1.77
N GLY A 257 1.20 13.53 -2.01
CA GLY A 257 1.91 12.81 -0.95
C GLY A 257 2.54 13.75 0.08
N TRP A 258 2.99 14.94 -0.33
CA TRP A 258 3.48 15.97 0.59
C TRP A 258 2.36 16.47 1.51
N VAL A 259 1.19 16.83 0.96
CA VAL A 259 0.01 17.25 1.76
C VAL A 259 -0.40 16.18 2.75
N ASN A 260 -0.43 14.91 2.33
CA ASN A 260 -0.78 13.82 3.24
C ASN A 260 0.22 13.69 4.40
N ARG A 261 1.52 13.65 4.12
CA ARG A 261 2.56 13.43 5.13
C ARG A 261 2.74 14.59 6.09
N TRP A 262 2.60 15.83 5.61
CA TRP A 262 2.90 17.03 6.40
C TRP A 262 1.66 17.75 6.95
N PHE A 263 0.48 17.48 6.44
CA PHE A 263 -0.75 18.11 6.89
C PHE A 263 -1.79 17.09 7.35
N VAL A 264 -2.26 16.19 6.48
CA VAL A 264 -3.41 15.32 6.80
C VAL A 264 -3.09 14.36 7.94
N ILE A 265 -2.00 13.58 7.83
CA ILE A 265 -1.61 12.59 8.85
C ILE A 265 -1.30 13.25 10.20
N PRO A 266 -0.46 14.31 10.31
CA PRO A 266 -0.19 14.94 11.60
C PRO A 266 -1.43 15.53 12.26
N VAL A 267 -2.32 16.16 11.49
CA VAL A 267 -3.57 16.71 12.03
C VAL A 267 -4.51 15.59 12.48
N PHE A 268 -4.62 14.53 11.70
CA PHE A 268 -5.42 13.35 12.05
C PHE A 268 -4.92 12.69 13.33
N ASP A 269 -3.61 12.44 13.44
CA ASP A 269 -2.98 11.84 14.62
C ASP A 269 -3.09 12.73 15.86
N PHE A 270 -2.99 14.06 15.69
CA PHE A 270 -3.21 15.01 16.77
C PHE A 270 -4.65 14.97 17.28
N LEU A 271 -5.63 15.05 16.39
CA LEU A 271 -7.05 15.02 16.76
C LEU A 271 -7.43 13.70 17.44
N ARG A 272 -6.84 12.58 17.01
CA ARG A 272 -7.07 11.25 17.58
C ARG A 272 -6.71 11.16 19.08
N GLN A 273 -5.78 11.98 19.55
CA GLN A 273 -5.38 11.99 20.97
C GLN A 273 -6.52 12.49 21.88
N PHE A 274 -7.42 13.32 21.33
CA PHE A 274 -8.50 13.98 22.08
C PHE A 274 -9.88 13.46 21.71
N ILE A 275 -10.05 12.93 20.49
CA ILE A 275 -11.35 12.58 19.93
C ILE A 275 -11.36 11.08 19.60
N PRO A 276 -12.20 10.28 20.26
CA PRO A 276 -12.28 8.84 20.02
C PRO A 276 -13.05 8.47 18.73
N SER A 277 -13.90 9.37 18.21
CA SER A 277 -14.71 9.14 17.02
C SER A 277 -13.99 9.56 15.75
N PHE A 278 -13.63 8.60 14.91
CA PHE A 278 -12.97 8.86 13.63
C PHE A 278 -13.83 9.65 12.64
N GLY A 279 -15.14 9.41 12.63
CA GLY A 279 -16.07 10.20 11.80
C GLY A 279 -16.09 11.67 12.20
N LEU A 280 -16.02 11.98 13.50
CA LEU A 280 -15.92 13.36 13.98
C LEU A 280 -14.57 13.98 13.61
N ILE A 281 -13.46 13.22 13.65
CA ILE A 281 -12.15 13.67 13.20
C ILE A 281 -12.19 14.04 11.72
N ILE A 282 -12.80 13.21 10.87
CA ILE A 282 -12.96 13.50 9.43
C ILE A 282 -13.77 14.79 9.21
N LEU A 283 -14.87 14.97 9.95
CA LEU A 283 -15.69 16.17 9.89
C LEU A 283 -14.90 17.42 10.28
N ILE A 284 -14.16 17.36 11.40
CA ILE A 284 -13.33 18.48 11.89
C ILE A 284 -12.22 18.78 10.86
N LEU A 285 -11.56 17.76 10.31
CA LEU A 285 -10.54 17.94 9.28
C LEU A 285 -11.12 18.64 8.03
N ALA A 286 -12.32 18.24 7.60
CA ALA A 286 -13.00 18.88 6.48
C ALA A 286 -13.33 20.35 6.76
N VAL A 287 -13.83 20.68 7.96
CA VAL A 287 -14.09 22.05 8.39
C VAL A 287 -12.80 22.85 8.48
N LEU A 288 -11.72 22.28 9.05
CA LEU A 288 -10.42 22.93 9.16
C LEU A 288 -9.86 23.32 7.78
N VAL A 289 -9.93 22.42 6.81
CA VAL A 289 -9.53 22.69 5.42
C VAL A 289 -10.35 23.85 4.83
N LYS A 290 -11.67 23.85 5.04
CA LYS A 290 -12.55 24.96 4.59
C LYS A 290 -12.19 26.29 5.25
N VAL A 291 -11.89 26.30 6.55
CA VAL A 291 -11.45 27.50 7.28
C VAL A 291 -10.12 28.02 6.74
N ILE A 292 -9.14 27.14 6.50
CA ILE A 292 -7.83 27.54 5.93
C ILE A 292 -7.99 28.15 4.54
N ILE A 293 -8.89 27.64 3.70
CA ILE A 293 -9.11 28.13 2.34
C ILE A 293 -10.06 29.35 2.31
N SER A 294 -10.82 29.61 3.38
CA SER A 294 -11.88 30.62 3.41
C SER A 294 -11.42 32.06 3.02
N PRO A 295 -10.22 32.57 3.41
CA PRO A 295 -9.79 33.91 3.00
C PRO A 295 -9.59 34.02 1.50
N LEU A 296 -9.15 32.94 0.85
CA LEU A 296 -8.94 32.88 -0.59
C LEU A 296 -10.28 32.78 -1.33
N THR A 297 -11.18 31.94 -0.79
CA THR A 297 -12.53 31.76 -1.31
C THR A 297 -13.33 33.06 -1.23
N TYR A 298 -13.19 33.85 -0.14
CA TYR A 298 -13.81 35.14 0.01
C TYR A 298 -13.35 36.14 -1.06
N LYS A 299 -12.03 36.25 -1.31
CA LYS A 299 -11.49 37.08 -2.39
C LYS A 299 -12.02 36.67 -3.77
N SER A 300 -12.16 35.37 -4.01
CA SER A 300 -12.73 34.80 -5.23
C SER A 300 -14.21 35.20 -5.42
N TYR A 301 -15.02 35.10 -4.35
CA TYR A 301 -16.41 35.54 -4.37
C TYR A 301 -16.57 37.01 -4.68
N ILE A 302 -15.72 37.88 -4.07
CA ILE A 302 -15.70 39.31 -4.40
C ILE A 302 -15.38 39.53 -5.88
N SER A 303 -14.38 38.86 -6.44
CA SER A 303 -14.02 38.95 -7.85
C SER A 303 -15.16 38.53 -8.76
N THR A 304 -15.84 37.41 -8.43
CA THR A 304 -17.00 36.93 -9.18
C THR A 304 -18.19 37.90 -9.08
N ALA A 305 -18.43 38.47 -7.91
CA ALA A 305 -19.48 39.49 -7.71
C ALA A 305 -19.21 40.73 -8.58
N LYS A 306 -17.97 41.23 -8.59
CA LYS A 306 -17.57 42.35 -9.44
C LYS A 306 -17.76 42.03 -10.93
N MET A 307 -17.41 40.80 -11.38
CA MET A 307 -17.67 40.38 -12.78
C MET A 307 -19.15 40.41 -13.13
N ARG A 308 -20.06 40.07 -12.22
CA ARG A 308 -21.51 40.15 -12.43
C ARG A 308 -21.99 41.60 -12.59
N VAL A 309 -21.41 42.53 -11.83
CA VAL A 309 -21.79 43.96 -11.92
C VAL A 309 -21.44 44.55 -13.28
N ILE A 310 -20.27 44.19 -13.86
CA ILE A 310 -19.85 44.75 -15.17
C ILE A 310 -20.31 43.89 -16.35
N LYS A 311 -21.12 42.86 -16.14
CA LYS A 311 -21.65 42.01 -17.20
C LYS A 311 -22.40 42.81 -18.29
N PRO A 312 -23.24 43.84 -17.99
CA PRO A 312 -23.87 44.68 -19.01
C PRO A 312 -22.86 45.33 -19.96
N GLU A 313 -21.73 45.85 -19.42
CA GLU A 313 -20.69 46.49 -20.26
C GLU A 313 -19.97 45.46 -21.15
N VAL A 314 -19.77 44.22 -20.64
CA VAL A 314 -19.25 43.12 -21.45
C VAL A 314 -20.22 42.72 -22.59
N ASP A 315 -21.55 42.73 -22.30
CA ASP A 315 -22.59 42.45 -23.29
C ASP A 315 -22.65 43.54 -24.37
N GLU A 316 -22.39 44.81 -24.01
CA GLU A 316 -22.23 45.92 -24.98
C GLU A 316 -21.01 45.73 -25.89
N LEU A 317 -19.88 45.30 -25.32
CA LEU A 317 -18.70 44.97 -26.13
C LEU A 317 -18.97 43.81 -27.08
N ALA A 318 -19.77 42.80 -26.66
CA ALA A 318 -20.18 41.70 -27.52
C ALA A 318 -21.07 42.18 -28.69
N LYS A 319 -21.94 43.17 -28.46
CA LYS A 319 -22.75 43.82 -29.53
C LYS A 319 -21.90 44.67 -30.47
N LYS A 320 -20.84 45.34 -29.95
CA LYS A 320 -19.92 46.17 -30.71
C LYS A 320 -19.03 45.35 -31.66
N TYR A 321 -18.71 44.12 -31.30
CA TYR A 321 -17.87 43.20 -32.07
C TYR A 321 -18.62 41.88 -32.35
N PRO A 322 -19.65 41.88 -33.22
CA PRO A 322 -20.54 40.73 -33.41
C PRO A 322 -19.94 39.63 -34.30
N ARG A 323 -18.94 39.94 -35.12
CA ARG A 323 -18.39 39.02 -36.12
C ARG A 323 -17.36 38.09 -35.46
N GLN A 324 -17.26 36.86 -35.97
CA GLN A 324 -16.30 35.87 -35.51
C GLN A 324 -14.86 36.31 -35.76
N GLU A 325 -14.62 37.06 -36.82
CA GLU A 325 -13.31 37.67 -37.15
C GLU A 325 -12.85 38.70 -36.11
N ASP A 326 -13.77 39.32 -35.38
CA ASP A 326 -13.48 40.31 -34.34
C ASP A 326 -13.36 39.66 -32.92
N ALA A 327 -13.39 38.33 -32.82
CA ALA A 327 -13.33 37.64 -31.53
C ALA A 327 -12.09 38.01 -30.69
N MET A 328 -10.93 38.17 -31.33
CA MET A 328 -9.69 38.62 -30.70
C MET A 328 -9.80 40.04 -30.14
N LYS A 329 -10.40 40.98 -30.92
CA LYS A 329 -10.59 42.36 -30.48
C LYS A 329 -11.59 42.45 -29.34
N ARG A 330 -12.67 41.67 -29.39
CA ARG A 330 -13.65 41.54 -28.32
C ARG A 330 -13.02 41.04 -27.04
N GLN A 331 -12.20 39.95 -27.13
CA GLN A 331 -11.50 39.40 -25.98
C GLN A 331 -10.53 40.41 -25.37
N GLN A 332 -9.76 41.10 -26.19
CA GLN A 332 -8.82 42.13 -25.75
C GLN A 332 -9.53 43.29 -25.03
N ALA A 333 -10.63 43.82 -25.64
CA ALA A 333 -11.44 44.89 -25.04
C ALA A 333 -12.07 44.43 -23.71
N THR A 334 -12.53 43.18 -23.62
CA THR A 334 -13.07 42.60 -22.37
C THR A 334 -11.98 42.48 -21.30
N MET A 335 -10.76 42.09 -21.67
CA MET A 335 -9.63 42.02 -20.73
C MET A 335 -9.21 43.43 -20.27
N GLU A 336 -9.24 44.43 -21.15
CA GLU A 336 -8.96 45.83 -20.75
C GLU A 336 -10.04 46.35 -19.80
N LEU A 337 -11.32 46.03 -20.03
CA LEU A 337 -12.43 46.39 -19.15
C LEU A 337 -12.23 45.77 -17.75
N TYR A 338 -11.92 44.47 -17.67
CA TYR A 338 -11.64 43.80 -16.43
C TYR A 338 -10.44 44.44 -15.70
N LYS A 339 -9.38 44.79 -16.43
CA LYS A 339 -8.19 45.44 -15.88
C LYS A 339 -8.51 46.84 -15.32
N LYS A 340 -9.31 47.64 -16.04
CA LYS A 340 -9.78 48.96 -15.60
C LYS A 340 -10.65 48.88 -14.33
N ALA A 341 -11.49 47.85 -14.22
CA ALA A 341 -12.35 47.60 -13.08
C ALA A 341 -11.61 46.95 -11.90
N GLY A 342 -10.31 46.68 -12.03
CA GLY A 342 -9.52 45.98 -10.99
C GLY A 342 -10.02 44.58 -10.72
N ILE A 343 -10.51 43.86 -11.74
CA ILE A 343 -11.06 42.51 -11.65
C ILE A 343 -10.04 41.54 -12.23
N ASN A 344 -9.72 40.51 -11.46
CA ASN A 344 -8.96 39.39 -11.98
C ASN A 344 -9.94 38.30 -12.46
N PRO A 345 -10.05 38.03 -13.77
CA PRO A 345 -10.97 37.04 -14.30
C PRO A 345 -10.61 35.62 -13.86
N MET A 346 -9.34 35.37 -13.51
CA MET A 346 -8.89 34.08 -12.95
C MET A 346 -9.17 33.95 -11.45
N GLY A 347 -9.57 35.03 -10.78
CA GLY A 347 -9.83 35.03 -9.33
C GLY A 347 -10.89 33.99 -8.91
N GLY A 348 -11.86 33.67 -9.80
CA GLY A 348 -12.92 32.72 -9.53
C GLY A 348 -12.48 31.26 -9.43
N CYS A 349 -11.43 30.85 -10.17
CA CYS A 349 -10.98 29.45 -10.19
C CYS A 349 -9.80 29.16 -9.24
N ILE A 350 -9.13 30.17 -8.69
CA ILE A 350 -7.97 30.01 -7.80
C ILE A 350 -8.28 29.13 -6.57
N PRO A 351 -9.41 29.29 -5.86
CA PRO A 351 -9.73 28.43 -4.72
C PRO A 351 -9.84 26.94 -5.14
N LEU A 352 -10.44 26.66 -6.28
CA LEU A 352 -10.55 25.30 -6.80
C LEU A 352 -9.17 24.69 -7.06
N LEU A 353 -8.26 25.44 -7.70
CA LEU A 353 -6.91 24.98 -8.01
C LEU A 353 -6.09 24.68 -6.74
N ILE A 354 -6.25 25.48 -5.67
CA ILE A 354 -5.57 25.23 -4.40
C ILE A 354 -6.24 24.11 -3.59
N GLN A 355 -7.55 23.98 -3.70
CA GLN A 355 -8.31 22.95 -2.99
C GLN A 355 -8.11 21.57 -3.62
N MET A 356 -7.88 21.46 -4.93
CA MET A 356 -7.72 20.18 -5.63
C MET A 356 -6.61 19.28 -5.04
N PRO A 357 -5.40 19.77 -4.77
CA PRO A 357 -4.36 18.95 -4.15
C PRO A 357 -4.79 18.37 -2.80
N ILE A 358 -5.50 19.14 -1.99
CA ILE A 358 -5.97 18.71 -0.67
C ILE A 358 -7.06 17.63 -0.81
N ILE A 359 -8.03 17.85 -1.70
CA ILE A 359 -9.09 16.88 -1.95
C ILE A 359 -8.49 15.56 -2.46
N ILE A 360 -7.60 15.62 -3.44
CA ILE A 360 -6.96 14.40 -4.00
C ILE A 360 -6.13 13.70 -2.92
N ALA A 361 -5.41 14.44 -2.08
CA ALA A 361 -4.67 13.87 -0.96
C ALA A 361 -5.60 13.12 0.00
N MET A 362 -6.74 13.71 0.38
CA MET A 362 -7.73 13.07 1.25
C MET A 362 -8.36 11.83 0.58
N PHE A 363 -8.68 11.89 -0.71
CA PHE A 363 -9.17 10.73 -1.47
C PHE A 363 -8.18 9.57 -1.54
N ARG A 364 -6.89 9.85 -1.44
CA ARG A 364 -5.85 8.81 -1.36
C ARG A 364 -5.67 8.30 0.07
N PHE A 365 -5.76 9.17 1.05
CA PHE A 365 -5.52 8.84 2.45
C PHE A 365 -6.63 7.97 3.05
N PHE A 366 -7.90 8.38 2.93
CA PHE A 366 -8.98 7.71 3.64
C PHE A 366 -9.18 6.23 3.25
N PRO A 367 -9.21 5.83 1.97
CA PRO A 367 -9.34 4.42 1.62
C PRO A 367 -8.12 3.56 1.97
N ALA A 368 -6.96 4.20 2.22
CA ALA A 368 -5.73 3.51 2.61
C ALA A 368 -5.49 3.50 4.12
N SER A 369 -6.30 4.22 4.91
CA SER A 369 -6.15 4.35 6.35
C SER A 369 -6.80 3.18 7.08
N ILE A 370 -5.97 2.29 7.63
CA ILE A 370 -6.44 1.14 8.43
C ILE A 370 -7.15 1.60 9.73
N GLU A 371 -6.91 2.81 10.19
CA GLU A 371 -7.56 3.38 11.36
C GLU A 371 -9.08 3.51 11.20
N LEU A 372 -9.56 3.65 9.97
CA LEU A 372 -10.98 3.78 9.65
C LEU A 372 -11.69 2.42 9.52
N ARG A 373 -10.91 1.33 9.40
CA ARG A 373 -11.43 -0.01 9.22
C ARG A 373 -12.25 -0.47 10.42
N GLY A 374 -13.50 -0.86 10.17
CA GLY A 374 -14.45 -1.28 11.21
C GLY A 374 -14.87 -0.16 12.16
N GLN A 375 -14.66 1.12 11.81
CA GLN A 375 -15.13 2.27 12.58
C GLN A 375 -16.49 2.73 12.06
N HIS A 376 -17.47 2.80 12.93
CA HIS A 376 -18.81 3.26 12.58
C HIS A 376 -18.97 4.76 12.79
N PHE A 377 -19.80 5.39 11.98
CA PHE A 377 -20.20 6.78 12.16
C PHE A 377 -21.61 7.01 11.60
N LEU A 378 -22.51 7.54 12.43
CA LEU A 378 -23.93 7.71 12.09
C LEU A 378 -24.55 6.37 11.64
N TRP A 379 -24.95 6.26 10.39
CA TRP A 379 -25.53 5.07 9.75
C TRP A 379 -24.52 4.17 9.03
N ALA A 380 -23.26 4.60 8.89
CA ALA A 380 -22.22 3.79 8.28
C ALA A 380 -21.60 2.86 9.32
N ASP A 381 -21.62 1.56 9.04
CA ASP A 381 -21.04 0.52 9.90
C ASP A 381 -19.53 0.52 9.84
N ASP A 382 -18.96 0.93 8.69
CA ASP A 382 -17.51 0.93 8.43
C ASP A 382 -17.12 2.13 7.56
N LEU A 383 -16.29 3.04 8.10
CA LEU A 383 -15.78 4.22 7.39
C LEU A 383 -14.75 3.90 6.31
N SER A 384 -14.24 2.68 6.26
CA SER A 384 -13.31 2.23 5.21
C SER A 384 -14.01 1.63 4.01
N SER A 385 -15.33 1.44 4.09
CA SER A 385 -16.17 0.84 3.06
C SER A 385 -17.32 1.79 2.68
N TYR A 386 -18.02 1.48 1.60
CA TYR A 386 -19.23 2.22 1.24
C TYR A 386 -20.37 1.99 2.26
N ASP A 387 -21.12 3.05 2.54
CA ASP A 387 -22.37 2.94 3.30
C ASP A 387 -23.48 2.38 2.40
N SER A 388 -24.26 1.43 2.93
CA SER A 388 -25.40 0.84 2.23
C SER A 388 -26.62 0.93 3.11
N VAL A 389 -27.45 1.93 2.87
CA VAL A 389 -28.72 2.09 3.58
C VAL A 389 -29.85 1.29 2.93
N LEU A 390 -29.68 0.89 1.66
CA LEU A 390 -30.62 0.07 0.90
C LEU A 390 -29.87 -0.75 -0.14
N SER A 391 -30.13 -2.06 -0.19
CA SER A 391 -29.64 -2.92 -1.28
C SER A 391 -30.67 -2.97 -2.40
N LEU A 392 -30.20 -2.81 -3.63
CA LEU A 392 -31.02 -2.84 -4.84
C LEU A 392 -31.04 -4.26 -5.42
N PRO A 393 -32.17 -4.70 -5.99
CA PRO A 393 -32.24 -6.02 -6.67
C PRO A 393 -31.55 -6.04 -8.05
N PHE A 394 -30.97 -4.93 -8.47
CA PHE A 394 -30.25 -4.77 -9.74
C PHE A 394 -28.95 -3.99 -9.53
N ASN A 395 -28.00 -4.17 -10.42
CA ASN A 395 -26.71 -3.49 -10.39
C ASN A 395 -26.75 -2.25 -11.30
N ILE A 396 -26.44 -1.08 -10.73
CA ILE A 396 -26.27 0.18 -11.49
C ILE A 396 -24.86 0.17 -12.08
N PRO A 397 -24.68 0.29 -13.41
CA PRO A 397 -23.36 0.33 -14.03
C PRO A 397 -22.47 1.41 -13.37
N PHE A 398 -21.23 1.04 -13.02
CA PHE A 398 -20.22 1.88 -12.36
C PHE A 398 -20.51 2.31 -10.92
N TYR A 399 -21.70 1.98 -10.36
CA TYR A 399 -22.08 2.37 -9.00
C TYR A 399 -22.26 1.14 -8.07
N GLY A 400 -22.92 0.11 -8.53
CA GLY A 400 -23.21 -1.10 -7.74
C GLY A 400 -24.69 -1.33 -7.47
N ASP A 401 -24.97 -2.20 -6.52
CA ASP A 401 -26.31 -2.68 -6.12
C ASP A 401 -26.80 -2.10 -4.78
N HIS A 402 -26.31 -0.93 -4.40
CA HIS A 402 -26.61 -0.30 -3.12
C HIS A 402 -26.93 1.18 -3.26
N VAL A 403 -27.56 1.76 -2.23
CA VAL A 403 -27.76 3.20 -2.10
C VAL A 403 -26.92 3.72 -0.95
N SER A 404 -25.97 4.60 -1.27
CA SER A 404 -25.15 5.31 -0.30
C SER A 404 -25.78 6.66 0.04
N LEU A 405 -26.10 6.86 1.31
CA LEU A 405 -26.66 8.13 1.76
C LEU A 405 -25.59 9.23 1.80
N PHE A 406 -24.35 8.90 2.12
CA PHE A 406 -23.25 9.87 2.02
C PHE A 406 -23.04 10.36 0.61
N ALA A 407 -23.12 9.47 -0.39
CA ALA A 407 -23.02 9.86 -1.78
C ALA A 407 -24.18 10.76 -2.25
N LEU A 408 -25.38 10.55 -1.70
CA LEU A 408 -26.53 11.40 -2.02
C LEU A 408 -26.50 12.79 -1.33
N LEU A 409 -25.82 12.90 -0.19
CA LEU A 409 -25.68 14.16 0.55
C LEU A 409 -24.49 15.01 0.06
N MET A 410 -23.61 14.49 -0.78
CA MET A 410 -22.41 15.13 -1.29
C MET A 410 -22.70 16.01 -2.53
#